data_9638026b01bdb703458baf1b58094ed6
#
_entry.id   9638026b01bdb703458baf1b58094ed6
#
_cell.length_a   1.000
_cell.length_b   1.000
_cell.length_c   1.000
_cell.angle_alpha   90.00
_cell.angle_beta   90.00
_cell.angle_gamma   90.00
#
_symmetry.space_group_name_H-M   'P 1'
#
loop_
_entity.id
_entity.type
_entity.pdbx_description
1 polymer ?
#
loop_
_entity_poly.entity_id
_entity_poly.type
_entity_poly.pdbx_seq_one_letter_code
_entity_poly.pdbx_strand_id
1 'polypeptide(L)'
;MNPNTNNDINDNEIRIITQCGQRTDLVPAQKKQRSSNSVLLLIALGLIFIAVVTLLVLYLTSGDSGNEAEEQLVIEQTEPTTLNPHDQTPAPPDTAEILRLDTPSEPGHVNITDARVGETTLKVLQPRNLTPELCVGPENAADTTAALIVQAADVRADNGGIVGAYVFQGELLSRGQSKSGFCAIIGGNPIIGVADATPYLEQAIETNGYFFRQYPLVVSGQIVENRQPGKSLRKALAELSGEICVILSEEPMTFHDFSQSLIDLGVTNAIYLVGSTSYGYARDAQGRRISFGKRSDRPLKNTNYIVWR
;
A
#
# COMPACT_ATOMS: atom_id res chain seq x y z
N MET A 1 13.47 37.89 -3.83
CA MET A 1 13.17 37.14 -5.06
C MET A 1 13.81 35.78 -4.92
N ASN A 2 13.00 34.76 -4.73
CA ASN A 2 13.47 33.42 -4.38
C ASN A 2 13.26 32.51 -5.61
N PRO A 3 14.29 31.84 -6.13
CA PRO A 3 14.10 30.97 -7.27
C PRO A 3 13.55 29.62 -6.80
N ASN A 4 12.45 29.22 -7.43
CA ASN A 4 11.78 27.92 -7.35
C ASN A 4 12.73 26.78 -7.71
N THR A 5 12.93 25.86 -6.78
CA THR A 5 13.49 24.54 -7.09
C THR A 5 12.35 23.64 -7.57
N ASN A 6 12.24 23.48 -8.88
CA ASN A 6 11.37 22.47 -9.49
C ASN A 6 12.02 21.09 -9.35
N ASN A 7 11.40 20.21 -8.58
CA ASN A 7 11.71 18.78 -8.59
C ASN A 7 10.85 18.10 -9.66
N ASP A 8 11.39 17.98 -10.87
CA ASP A 8 10.79 17.17 -11.93
C ASP A 8 11.09 15.69 -11.65
N ILE A 9 10.06 14.94 -11.25
CA ILE A 9 10.14 13.49 -11.10
C ILE A 9 9.66 12.88 -12.43
N ASN A 10 10.56 12.27 -13.17
CA ASN A 10 10.22 11.49 -14.36
C ASN A 10 10.05 10.02 -13.97
N ASP A 11 9.04 9.34 -14.50
CA ASP A 11 8.66 7.94 -14.16
C ASP A 11 9.80 6.91 -14.31
N ASN A 12 10.89 7.27 -14.97
CA ASN A 12 12.03 6.38 -15.21
C ASN A 12 13.38 6.88 -14.67
N GLU A 13 13.46 8.10 -14.10
CA GLU A 13 14.74 8.64 -13.63
C GLU A 13 14.52 9.81 -12.66
N ILE A 14 15.09 9.71 -11.45
CA ILE A 14 15.13 10.82 -10.51
C ILE A 14 16.36 11.64 -10.86
N ARG A 15 16.17 12.82 -11.45
CA ARG A 15 17.25 13.79 -11.67
C ARG A 15 17.18 14.90 -10.62
N ILE A 16 18.26 15.02 -9.86
CA ILE A 16 18.49 16.16 -8.99
C ILE A 16 19.15 17.24 -9.84
N ILE A 17 18.47 18.37 -10.04
CA ILE A 17 19.10 19.54 -10.63
C ILE A 17 19.57 20.43 -9.50
N THR A 18 20.88 20.41 -9.21
CA THR A 18 21.56 21.45 -8.45
C THR A 18 21.88 22.59 -9.41
N GLN A 19 21.31 23.77 -9.18
CA GLN A 19 21.74 24.96 -9.88
C GLN A 19 23.16 25.33 -9.45
N CYS A 20 24.12 25.19 -10.34
CA CYS A 20 25.29 26.05 -10.39
C CYS A 20 25.47 26.48 -11.85
N GLY A 21 25.32 27.76 -12.08
CA GLY A 21 25.40 28.34 -13.40
C GLY A 21 26.82 28.26 -13.95
N GLN A 22 26.98 27.61 -15.08
CA GLN A 22 27.91 27.96 -16.14
C GLN A 22 27.48 27.33 -17.44
N ARG A 23 27.24 28.19 -18.42
CA ARG A 23 26.99 27.84 -19.81
C ARG A 23 28.25 27.26 -20.39
N THR A 24 28.25 25.98 -20.77
CA THR A 24 29.24 25.41 -21.64
C THR A 24 28.57 24.86 -22.90
N ASP A 25 29.11 25.20 -24.02
CA ASP A 25 28.61 24.99 -25.35
C ASP A 25 28.32 23.50 -25.64
N LEU A 26 27.19 23.26 -26.30
CA LEU A 26 26.72 21.96 -26.74
C LEU A 26 27.67 21.36 -27.79
N VAL A 27 28.38 20.31 -27.41
CA VAL A 27 29.00 19.39 -28.35
C VAL A 27 27.92 18.40 -28.81
N PRO A 28 27.70 18.21 -30.13
CA PRO A 28 26.65 17.31 -30.60
C PRO A 28 26.98 15.85 -30.23
N ALA A 29 26.01 15.18 -29.60
CA ALA A 29 26.10 13.78 -29.22
C ALA A 29 26.33 12.90 -30.44
N GLN A 30 27.49 12.26 -30.50
CA GLN A 30 27.75 11.18 -31.46
C GLN A 30 26.79 10.01 -31.18
N LYS A 31 25.99 9.64 -32.17
CA LYS A 31 25.22 8.40 -32.18
C LYS A 31 26.16 7.23 -32.04
N LYS A 32 26.17 6.56 -30.89
CA LYS A 32 26.89 5.31 -30.68
C LYS A 32 26.27 4.24 -31.56
N GLN A 33 26.96 3.89 -32.65
CA GLN A 33 26.61 2.82 -33.55
C GLN A 33 26.65 1.50 -32.75
N ARG A 34 25.48 0.91 -32.52
CA ARG A 34 25.35 -0.38 -31.81
C ARG A 34 26.02 -1.44 -32.69
N SER A 35 27.11 -2.02 -32.20
CA SER A 35 27.82 -3.11 -32.85
C SER A 35 26.85 -4.28 -33.14
N SER A 36 26.80 -4.72 -34.39
CA SER A 36 26.02 -5.88 -34.85
C SER A 36 26.28 -7.16 -34.05
N ASN A 37 27.44 -7.25 -33.40
CA ASN A 37 27.85 -8.42 -32.62
C ASN A 37 27.05 -8.59 -31.31
N SER A 38 26.52 -7.48 -30.72
CA SER A 38 25.70 -7.56 -29.50
C SER A 38 24.32 -8.16 -29.77
N VAL A 39 23.77 -7.96 -30.96
CA VAL A 39 22.47 -8.53 -31.35
C VAL A 39 22.60 -10.04 -31.58
N LEU A 40 23.68 -10.47 -32.26
CA LEU A 40 23.98 -11.88 -32.47
C LEU A 40 24.21 -12.62 -31.14
N LEU A 41 24.88 -12.00 -30.17
CA LEU A 41 25.09 -12.59 -28.85
C LEU A 41 23.78 -12.78 -28.08
N LEU A 42 22.86 -11.83 -28.17
CA LEU A 42 21.54 -11.93 -27.51
C LEU A 42 20.66 -13.02 -28.13
N ILE A 43 20.72 -13.17 -29.46
CA ILE A 43 20.02 -14.27 -30.18
C ILE A 43 20.58 -15.62 -29.77
N ALA A 44 21.91 -15.76 -29.71
CA ALA A 44 22.56 -17.00 -29.29
C ALA A 44 22.21 -17.39 -27.86
N LEU A 45 22.20 -16.43 -26.92
CA LEU A 45 21.79 -16.66 -25.54
C LEU A 45 20.30 -17.05 -25.42
N GLY A 46 19.43 -16.46 -26.23
CA GLY A 46 18.01 -16.81 -26.29
C GLY A 46 17.78 -18.26 -26.77
N LEU A 47 18.54 -18.72 -27.81
CA LEU A 47 18.44 -20.09 -28.30
C LEU A 47 18.96 -21.12 -27.30
N ILE A 48 20.03 -20.80 -26.56
CA ILE A 48 20.54 -21.66 -25.47
C ILE A 48 19.51 -21.79 -24.36
N PHE A 49 18.87 -20.69 -23.98
CA PHE A 49 17.82 -20.69 -22.94
C PHE A 49 16.62 -21.58 -23.35
N ILE A 50 16.16 -21.48 -24.60
CA ILE A 50 15.06 -22.31 -25.11
C ILE A 50 15.47 -23.79 -25.08
N ALA A 51 16.70 -24.14 -25.50
CA ALA A 51 17.19 -25.52 -25.47
C ALA A 51 17.26 -26.09 -24.05
N VAL A 52 17.68 -25.29 -23.05
CA VAL A 52 17.72 -25.73 -21.66
C VAL A 52 16.31 -25.95 -21.10
N VAL A 53 15.36 -25.05 -21.41
CA VAL A 53 13.96 -25.19 -20.96
C VAL A 53 13.31 -26.43 -21.59
N THR A 54 13.53 -26.70 -22.90
CA THR A 54 12.97 -27.89 -23.55
C THR A 54 13.58 -29.19 -22.98
N LEU A 55 14.88 -29.22 -22.68
CA LEU A 55 15.54 -30.35 -22.02
C LEU A 55 14.99 -30.58 -20.60
N LEU A 56 14.75 -29.51 -19.86
CA LEU A 56 14.16 -29.59 -18.53
C LEU A 56 12.72 -30.15 -18.55
N VAL A 57 11.92 -29.70 -19.51
CA VAL A 57 10.54 -30.21 -19.70
C VAL A 57 10.57 -31.69 -20.09
N LEU A 58 11.43 -32.10 -20.99
CA LEU A 58 11.59 -33.51 -21.36
C LEU A 58 12.07 -34.37 -20.17
N TYR A 59 12.97 -33.85 -19.34
CA TYR A 59 13.44 -34.55 -18.14
C TYR A 59 12.30 -34.72 -17.10
N LEU A 60 11.48 -33.71 -16.90
CA LEU A 60 10.33 -33.75 -15.98
C LEU A 60 9.18 -34.63 -16.50
N THR A 61 9.04 -34.81 -17.81
CA THR A 61 8.00 -35.67 -18.41
C THR A 61 8.46 -37.12 -18.64
N SER A 62 9.76 -37.45 -18.50
CA SER A 62 10.32 -38.80 -18.66
C SER A 62 10.39 -39.63 -17.36
N GLY A 63 9.90 -39.10 -16.27
CA GLY A 63 9.91 -39.78 -14.98
C GLY A 63 8.53 -40.26 -14.61
N ASP A 64 8.33 -41.50 -14.77
CA ASP A 64 7.55 -42.47 -14.00
C ASP A 64 6.30 -43.04 -14.68
N SER A 65 6.51 -44.24 -15.20
CA SER A 65 5.47 -45.23 -15.37
C SER A 65 5.67 -46.30 -14.27
N GLY A 66 4.88 -46.25 -13.23
CA GLY A 66 4.93 -47.22 -12.14
C GLY A 66 3.76 -47.14 -11.17
N ASN A 67 2.77 -48.00 -11.43
CA ASN A 67 1.79 -48.58 -10.49
C ASN A 67 0.79 -47.67 -9.79
N GLU A 68 -0.38 -47.60 -10.39
CA GLU A 68 -1.66 -47.37 -9.72
C GLU A 68 -1.98 -48.55 -8.83
N ALA A 69 -1.98 -48.36 -7.51
CA ALA A 69 -2.67 -49.20 -6.55
C ALA A 69 -3.99 -48.52 -6.20
N GLU A 70 -5.07 -49.07 -6.76
CA GLU A 70 -6.46 -48.72 -6.38
C GLU A 70 -6.68 -49.09 -4.90
N GLU A 71 -6.81 -48.10 -4.06
CA GLU A 71 -7.33 -48.24 -2.70
C GLU A 71 -8.84 -48.04 -2.77
N GLN A 72 -9.57 -49.18 -2.84
CA GLN A 72 -11.01 -49.23 -2.73
C GLN A 72 -11.45 -48.84 -1.33
N LEU A 73 -12.08 -47.70 -1.19
CA LEU A 73 -12.84 -47.31 0.00
C LEU A 73 -14.13 -48.20 0.09
N VAL A 74 -14.09 -49.13 1.01
CA VAL A 74 -15.27 -49.94 1.40
C VAL A 74 -16.19 -49.01 2.20
N ILE A 75 -17.34 -48.68 1.60
CA ILE A 75 -18.45 -48.03 2.31
C ILE A 75 -19.24 -49.12 2.98
N GLU A 76 -19.08 -49.23 4.30
CA GLU A 76 -19.90 -50.09 5.14
C GLU A 76 -21.32 -49.48 5.28
N GLN A 77 -22.29 -50.09 4.60
CA GLN A 77 -23.69 -49.73 4.74
C GLN A 77 -24.23 -50.36 6.04
N THR A 78 -24.52 -49.51 7.02
CA THR A 78 -25.26 -49.91 8.21
C THR A 78 -26.74 -49.77 7.92
N GLU A 79 -27.47 -50.91 7.97
CA GLU A 79 -28.91 -50.97 7.80
C GLU A 79 -29.68 -50.22 8.90
N PRO A 80 -30.90 -49.70 8.61
CA PRO A 80 -31.67 -48.93 9.59
C PRO A 80 -32.40 -49.88 10.54
N THR A 81 -32.10 -49.80 11.81
CA THR A 81 -32.88 -50.45 12.89
C THR A 81 -34.15 -49.67 13.12
N THR A 82 -35.26 -50.33 12.84
CA THR A 82 -36.62 -49.89 13.17
C THR A 82 -36.82 -49.86 14.68
N LEU A 83 -37.09 -48.67 15.25
CA LEU A 83 -37.64 -48.51 16.60
C LEU A 83 -39.03 -47.89 16.52
N ASN A 84 -39.96 -48.57 17.23
CA ASN A 84 -41.36 -48.26 17.38
C ASN A 84 -41.62 -46.87 18.00
N PRO A 85 -42.78 -46.27 17.68
CA PRO A 85 -43.19 -44.98 18.21
C PRO A 85 -43.80 -45.16 19.60
N HIS A 86 -43.17 -44.58 20.62
CA HIS A 86 -43.87 -44.27 21.87
C HIS A 86 -43.61 -42.80 22.23
N ASP A 87 -44.67 -42.09 22.02
CA ASP A 87 -45.15 -40.82 22.50
C ASP A 87 -44.35 -40.21 23.67
N GLN A 88 -43.68 -39.10 23.40
CA GLN A 88 -43.54 -37.94 24.29
C GLN A 88 -42.95 -36.77 23.49
N THR A 89 -43.84 -35.83 23.12
CA THR A 89 -43.46 -34.52 22.59
C THR A 89 -42.70 -33.73 23.68
N PRO A 90 -41.43 -33.43 23.53
CA PRO A 90 -40.81 -32.39 24.34
C PRO A 90 -41.27 -31.04 23.78
N ALA A 91 -41.70 -30.18 24.69
CA ALA A 91 -42.00 -28.78 24.39
C ALA A 91 -40.83 -28.12 23.67
N PRO A 92 -41.09 -27.18 22.72
CA PRO A 92 -40.02 -26.48 22.07
C PRO A 92 -39.19 -25.75 23.15
N PRO A 93 -37.85 -25.77 23.04
CA PRO A 93 -37.03 -24.98 23.93
C PRO A 93 -37.43 -23.52 23.76
N ASP A 94 -37.75 -22.86 24.89
CA ASP A 94 -37.86 -21.42 24.97
C ASP A 94 -36.76 -20.80 24.14
N THR A 95 -37.17 -20.12 23.10
CA THR A 95 -36.24 -19.26 22.34
C THR A 95 -35.79 -18.20 23.32
N ALA A 96 -34.69 -18.47 24.02
CA ALA A 96 -33.99 -17.44 24.74
C ALA A 96 -33.64 -16.40 23.68
N GLU A 97 -34.44 -15.38 23.63
CA GLU A 97 -34.17 -14.15 22.92
C GLU A 97 -32.81 -13.67 23.46
N ILE A 98 -31.75 -13.98 22.71
CA ILE A 98 -30.43 -13.41 22.97
C ILE A 98 -30.64 -11.92 22.76
N LEU A 99 -31.00 -11.23 23.84
CA LEU A 99 -30.85 -9.78 23.93
C LEU A 99 -29.38 -9.52 23.63
N ARG A 100 -29.07 -9.29 22.34
CA ARG A 100 -27.86 -8.58 21.97
C ARG A 100 -27.98 -7.24 22.65
N LEU A 101 -27.32 -7.13 23.80
CA LEU A 101 -26.98 -5.84 24.36
C LEU A 101 -26.20 -5.14 23.26
N ASP A 102 -26.88 -4.31 22.48
CA ASP A 102 -26.23 -3.31 21.65
C ASP A 102 -25.48 -2.40 22.62
N THR A 103 -24.28 -2.84 22.96
CA THR A 103 -23.31 -1.94 23.60
C THR A 103 -23.16 -0.80 22.63
N PRO A 104 -23.47 0.45 23.00
CA PRO A 104 -23.35 1.58 22.09
C PRO A 104 -21.95 1.53 21.51
N SER A 105 -21.85 1.38 20.19
CA SER A 105 -20.56 1.39 19.50
C SER A 105 -19.89 2.71 19.85
N GLU A 106 -18.70 2.63 20.43
CA GLU A 106 -17.94 3.82 20.77
C GLU A 106 -17.75 4.66 19.49
N PRO A 107 -17.99 6.00 19.55
CA PRO A 107 -17.86 6.83 18.36
C PRO A 107 -16.47 6.69 17.72
N GLY A 108 -16.42 6.69 16.39
CA GLY A 108 -15.17 6.62 15.65
C GLY A 108 -14.25 7.78 16.01
N HIS A 109 -12.99 7.48 16.33
CA HIS A 109 -11.99 8.46 16.73
C HIS A 109 -10.58 8.00 16.36
N VAL A 110 -9.58 8.84 16.60
CA VAL A 110 -8.17 8.49 16.41
C VAL A 110 -7.48 8.49 17.77
N ASN A 111 -6.89 7.36 18.15
CA ASN A 111 -5.93 7.33 19.23
C ASN A 111 -4.64 7.99 18.79
N ILE A 112 -4.23 9.03 19.51
CA ILE A 112 -3.06 9.84 19.18
C ILE A 112 -2.05 9.66 20.29
N THR A 113 -0.92 9.04 19.98
CA THR A 113 0.14 8.77 20.95
C THR A 113 1.50 9.20 20.42
N ASP A 114 2.38 9.65 21.30
CA ASP A 114 3.78 9.88 21.00
C ASP A 114 4.59 8.66 21.43
N ALA A 115 5.32 8.08 20.50
CA ALA A 115 6.18 6.93 20.73
C ALA A 115 7.64 7.36 20.62
N ARG A 116 8.41 7.13 21.69
CA ARG A 116 9.84 7.43 21.70
C ARG A 116 10.64 6.21 21.26
N VAL A 117 11.43 6.39 20.21
CA VAL A 117 12.31 5.37 19.65
C VAL A 117 13.73 5.93 19.64
N GLY A 118 14.57 5.45 20.57
CA GLY A 118 15.87 6.05 20.81
C GLY A 118 15.76 7.53 21.19
N GLU A 119 16.37 8.40 20.40
CA GLU A 119 16.30 9.86 20.57
C GLU A 119 15.16 10.51 19.77
N THR A 120 14.49 9.73 18.90
CA THR A 120 13.43 10.22 17.99
C THR A 120 12.06 10.05 18.62
N THR A 121 11.18 11.02 18.40
CA THR A 121 9.75 10.91 18.72
C THR A 121 8.95 10.75 17.44
N LEU A 122 8.10 9.72 17.40
CA LEU A 122 7.14 9.46 16.34
C LEU A 122 5.73 9.68 16.89
N LYS A 123 4.88 10.30 16.11
CA LYS A 123 3.46 10.42 16.43
C LYS A 123 2.69 9.30 15.74
N VAL A 124 2.02 8.47 16.51
CA VAL A 124 1.21 7.34 16.04
C VAL A 124 -0.26 7.72 16.10
N LEU A 125 -0.94 7.62 14.96
CA LEU A 125 -2.35 7.91 14.76
C LEU A 125 -3.07 6.61 14.42
N GLN A 126 -3.78 6.03 15.38
CA GLN A 126 -4.52 4.77 15.22
C GLN A 126 -6.02 5.05 15.09
N PRO A 127 -6.62 4.86 13.90
CA PRO A 127 -8.06 4.93 13.72
C PRO A 127 -8.78 3.84 14.56
N ARG A 128 -9.87 4.20 15.22
CA ARG A 128 -10.73 3.32 16.02
C ARG A 128 -12.18 3.47 15.57
N ASN A 129 -12.83 2.36 15.26
CA ASN A 129 -14.23 2.33 14.78
C ASN A 129 -14.46 3.25 13.57
N LEU A 130 -13.50 3.28 12.65
CA LEU A 130 -13.50 4.13 11.47
C LEU A 130 -13.16 3.28 10.23
N THR A 131 -13.75 3.62 9.10
CA THR A 131 -13.52 2.96 7.83
C THR A 131 -12.63 3.83 6.94
N PRO A 132 -11.55 3.29 6.35
CA PRO A 132 -10.72 4.02 5.42
C PRO A 132 -11.34 4.06 4.03
N GLU A 133 -11.13 5.17 3.34
CA GLU A 133 -11.41 5.35 1.91
C GLU A 133 -10.40 6.30 1.27
N LEU A 134 -10.36 6.36 -0.05
CA LEU A 134 -9.61 7.41 -0.75
C LEU A 134 -10.54 8.55 -1.15
N CYS A 135 -9.97 9.75 -1.21
CA CYS A 135 -10.63 10.94 -1.75
C CYS A 135 -9.70 11.65 -2.72
N VAL A 136 -10.26 12.25 -3.75
CA VAL A 136 -9.54 13.05 -4.76
C VAL A 136 -10.12 14.45 -4.81
N GLY A 137 -9.24 15.44 -4.88
CA GLY A 137 -9.61 16.87 -4.93
C GLY A 137 -9.11 17.62 -3.70
N PRO A 138 -8.75 18.89 -3.88
CA PRO A 138 -8.24 19.75 -2.80
C PRO A 138 -9.28 20.09 -1.73
N GLU A 139 -10.56 20.05 -2.05
CA GLU A 139 -11.69 20.26 -1.13
C GLU A 139 -11.71 19.24 0.00
N ASN A 140 -11.25 18.02 -0.24
CA ASN A 140 -11.21 16.98 0.78
C ASN A 140 -10.27 17.31 1.93
N ALA A 141 -9.28 18.18 1.74
CA ALA A 141 -8.45 18.68 2.82
C ALA A 141 -9.22 19.58 3.81
N ALA A 142 -10.38 20.10 3.41
CA ALA A 142 -11.26 20.92 4.24
C ALA A 142 -12.41 20.13 4.87
N ASP A 143 -12.53 18.83 4.56
CA ASP A 143 -13.58 17.95 5.07
C ASP A 143 -13.55 17.92 6.61
N THR A 144 -14.68 18.24 7.22
CA THR A 144 -14.82 18.26 8.68
C THR A 144 -15.49 17.01 9.22
N THR A 145 -15.97 16.11 8.36
CA THR A 145 -16.64 14.87 8.74
C THR A 145 -15.65 13.75 9.05
N ALA A 146 -14.47 13.79 8.42
CA ALA A 146 -13.43 12.80 8.65
C ALA A 146 -12.77 12.95 10.02
N ALA A 147 -12.42 11.82 10.63
CA ALA A 147 -11.63 11.79 11.86
C ALA A 147 -10.11 11.82 11.58
N LEU A 148 -9.67 11.29 10.45
CA LEU A 148 -8.27 11.31 10.01
C LEU A 148 -8.19 11.59 8.51
N ILE A 149 -7.33 12.51 8.11
CA ILE A 149 -7.01 12.81 6.71
C ILE A 149 -5.50 12.92 6.55
N VAL A 150 -4.93 12.18 5.58
CA VAL A 150 -3.51 12.26 5.21
C VAL A 150 -3.38 12.17 3.70
N GLN A 151 -2.51 12.97 3.09
CA GLN A 151 -2.26 12.89 1.66
C GLN A 151 -1.60 11.56 1.32
N ALA A 152 -2.16 10.83 0.33
CA ALA A 152 -1.78 9.46 0.00
C ALA A 152 -0.70 9.39 -1.09
N ALA A 153 -1.07 9.52 -2.35
CA ALA A 153 -0.15 9.41 -3.49
C ALA A 153 0.38 10.78 -3.92
N ASP A 154 1.59 10.78 -4.49
CA ASP A 154 2.17 11.98 -5.07
C ASP A 154 1.39 12.45 -6.31
N VAL A 155 1.44 13.75 -6.54
CA VAL A 155 0.85 14.41 -7.70
C VAL A 155 1.93 15.18 -8.43
N ARG A 156 2.01 15.01 -9.72
CA ARG A 156 2.99 15.69 -10.58
C ARG A 156 2.72 17.19 -10.63
N ALA A 157 3.77 17.98 -10.46
CA ALA A 157 3.67 19.42 -10.49
C ALA A 157 3.46 19.99 -11.92
N ASP A 158 3.94 19.26 -12.95
CA ASP A 158 3.90 19.68 -14.35
C ASP A 158 2.51 19.56 -14.98
N ASN A 159 1.77 18.50 -14.68
CA ASN A 159 0.49 18.21 -15.31
C ASN A 159 -0.63 17.83 -14.33
N GLY A 160 -0.33 17.79 -13.03
CA GLY A 160 -1.30 17.42 -12.00
C GLY A 160 -1.72 15.95 -12.00
N GLY A 161 -1.03 15.07 -12.74
CA GLY A 161 -1.31 13.64 -12.78
C GLY A 161 -0.91 12.95 -11.47
N ILE A 162 -1.67 11.93 -11.05
CA ILE A 162 -1.33 11.10 -9.91
C ILE A 162 -0.18 10.16 -10.30
N VAL A 163 0.82 10.03 -9.43
CA VAL A 163 2.00 9.18 -9.66
C VAL A 163 1.71 7.75 -9.24
N GLY A 164 1.92 6.80 -10.17
CA GLY A 164 1.64 5.38 -9.94
C GLY A 164 0.18 5.02 -10.22
N ALA A 165 -0.13 3.71 -10.14
CA ALA A 165 -1.50 3.24 -10.30
C ALA A 165 -2.37 3.76 -9.16
N TYR A 166 -3.57 4.22 -9.50
CA TYR A 166 -4.53 4.77 -8.56
C TYR A 166 -5.96 4.40 -8.97
N VAL A 167 -6.67 3.72 -8.06
CA VAL A 167 -8.09 3.35 -8.24
C VAL A 167 -8.92 4.07 -7.19
N PHE A 168 -10.00 4.67 -7.63
CA PHE A 168 -10.98 5.36 -6.81
C PHE A 168 -12.38 4.81 -7.08
N GLN A 169 -12.95 4.12 -6.11
CA GLN A 169 -14.28 3.48 -6.23
C GLN A 169 -14.41 2.62 -7.50
N GLY A 170 -13.42 1.76 -7.75
CA GLY A 170 -13.37 0.89 -8.93
C GLY A 170 -12.90 1.58 -10.21
N GLU A 171 -12.84 2.90 -10.26
CA GLU A 171 -12.36 3.65 -11.44
C GLU A 171 -10.83 3.79 -11.42
N LEU A 172 -10.17 3.37 -12.48
CA LEU A 172 -8.72 3.49 -12.64
C LEU A 172 -8.36 4.90 -13.15
N LEU A 173 -8.02 5.81 -12.22
CA LEU A 173 -7.70 7.20 -12.52
C LEU A 173 -6.27 7.41 -13.03
N SER A 174 -5.34 6.55 -12.65
CA SER A 174 -3.94 6.61 -13.09
C SER A 174 -3.38 5.21 -13.32
N ARG A 175 -2.61 5.08 -14.40
CA ARG A 175 -1.86 3.87 -14.76
C ARG A 175 -0.38 4.18 -14.62
N GLY A 176 0.35 3.44 -13.80
CA GLY A 176 1.78 3.61 -13.68
C GLY A 176 2.35 2.51 -12.79
N GLN A 177 3.55 2.06 -13.14
CA GLN A 177 4.25 1.03 -12.37
C GLN A 177 5.34 1.63 -11.47
N SER A 178 5.40 2.97 -11.38
CA SER A 178 6.34 3.63 -10.48
C SER A 178 5.95 3.33 -9.02
N LYS A 179 6.95 3.01 -8.23
CA LYS A 179 6.83 2.65 -6.80
C LYS A 179 6.16 1.29 -6.58
N SER A 180 6.90 0.38 -5.98
CA SER A 180 6.45 -1.00 -5.73
C SER A 180 5.58 -1.16 -4.48
N GLY A 181 5.60 -0.20 -3.55
CA GLY A 181 4.69 -0.20 -2.41
C GLY A 181 3.26 0.14 -2.84
N PHE A 182 2.27 -0.47 -2.21
CA PHE A 182 0.86 -0.20 -2.48
C PHE A 182 0.00 -0.28 -1.23
N CYS A 183 -1.13 0.41 -1.26
CA CYS A 183 -2.26 0.15 -0.38
C CYS A 183 -3.50 -0.13 -1.24
N ALA A 184 -4.19 -1.23 -0.94
CA ALA A 184 -5.52 -1.53 -1.46
C ALA A 184 -6.53 -1.43 -0.31
N ILE A 185 -7.73 -0.92 -0.57
CA ILE A 185 -8.84 -0.91 0.39
C ILE A 185 -9.99 -1.68 -0.26
N ILE A 186 -10.21 -2.90 0.25
CA ILE A 186 -11.20 -3.83 -0.28
C ILE A 186 -12.23 -4.11 0.83
N GLY A 187 -13.50 -3.82 0.57
CA GLY A 187 -14.55 -4.00 1.59
C GLY A 187 -14.28 -3.22 2.88
N GLY A 188 -13.64 -2.05 2.78
CA GLY A 188 -13.27 -1.22 3.92
C GLY A 188 -12.00 -1.67 4.68
N ASN A 189 -11.34 -2.74 4.24
CA ASN A 189 -10.12 -3.24 4.87
C ASN A 189 -8.87 -2.78 4.11
N PRO A 190 -7.97 -2.02 4.72
CA PRO A 190 -6.73 -1.59 4.11
C PRO A 190 -5.69 -2.72 4.13
N ILE A 191 -5.06 -2.98 2.99
CA ILE A 191 -4.01 -3.98 2.78
C ILE A 191 -2.77 -3.24 2.28
N ILE A 192 -1.67 -3.35 3.00
CA ILE A 192 -0.38 -2.80 2.62
C ILE A 192 0.49 -3.92 2.05
N GLY A 193 1.18 -3.65 0.95
CA GLY A 193 2.09 -4.61 0.36
C GLY A 193 3.15 -3.98 -0.53
N VAL A 194 4.04 -4.84 -1.02
CA VAL A 194 5.10 -4.47 -1.97
C VAL A 194 5.14 -5.47 -3.10
N ALA A 195 4.87 -5.02 -4.31
CA ALA A 195 4.93 -5.83 -5.53
C ALA A 195 4.89 -4.93 -6.77
N ASP A 196 5.62 -5.29 -7.81
CA ASP A 196 5.53 -4.61 -9.12
C ASP A 196 4.17 -4.88 -9.77
N ALA A 197 3.66 -6.11 -9.65
CA ALA A 197 2.30 -6.49 -10.04
C ALA A 197 1.60 -7.16 -8.85
N THR A 198 0.33 -6.89 -8.67
CA THR A 198 -0.47 -7.44 -7.58
C THR A 198 -1.93 -7.62 -8.01
N PRO A 199 -2.60 -8.71 -7.63
CA PRO A 199 -4.02 -8.92 -7.95
C PRO A 199 -4.94 -7.92 -7.23
N TYR A 200 -4.45 -7.22 -6.22
CA TYR A 200 -5.25 -6.23 -5.48
C TYR A 200 -5.60 -4.99 -6.32
N LEU A 201 -4.86 -4.69 -7.39
CA LEU A 201 -5.22 -3.62 -8.32
C LEU A 201 -6.51 -3.98 -9.07
N GLU A 202 -6.55 -5.16 -9.67
CA GLU A 202 -7.72 -5.67 -10.39
C GLU A 202 -8.89 -5.88 -9.44
N GLN A 203 -8.64 -6.43 -8.26
CA GLN A 203 -9.67 -6.61 -7.24
C GLN A 203 -10.28 -5.28 -6.78
N ALA A 204 -9.49 -4.23 -6.60
CA ALA A 204 -10.00 -2.91 -6.27
C ALA A 204 -10.91 -2.34 -7.37
N ILE A 205 -10.59 -2.61 -8.65
CA ILE A 205 -11.45 -2.22 -9.78
C ILE A 205 -12.77 -2.98 -9.76
N GLU A 206 -12.70 -4.30 -9.60
CA GLU A 206 -13.88 -5.19 -9.68
C GLU A 206 -14.85 -5.03 -8.51
N THR A 207 -14.34 -4.67 -7.32
CA THR A 207 -15.14 -4.57 -6.09
C THR A 207 -15.50 -3.14 -5.69
N ASN A 208 -15.35 -2.16 -6.59
CA ASN A 208 -15.51 -0.73 -6.28
C ASN A 208 -14.64 -0.27 -5.09
N GLY A 209 -13.48 -0.88 -4.94
CA GLY A 209 -12.51 -0.55 -3.91
C GLY A 209 -11.60 0.60 -4.29
N TYR A 210 -10.50 0.70 -3.56
CA TYR A 210 -9.50 1.74 -3.74
C TYR A 210 -8.10 1.13 -3.81
N PHE A 211 -7.20 1.81 -4.52
CA PHE A 211 -5.81 1.40 -4.64
C PHE A 211 -4.91 2.61 -4.91
N PHE A 212 -3.72 2.64 -4.29
CA PHE A 212 -2.69 3.61 -4.67
C PHE A 212 -1.29 3.01 -4.48
N ARG A 213 -0.32 3.58 -5.21
CA ARG A 213 1.10 3.21 -5.07
C ARG A 213 1.90 4.28 -4.37
N GLN A 214 2.88 3.81 -3.59
CA GLN A 214 3.86 4.67 -2.91
C GLN A 214 5.20 3.93 -2.68
N TYR A 215 6.20 4.64 -2.19
CA TYR A 215 7.48 4.02 -1.83
C TYR A 215 7.28 3.03 -0.68
N PRO A 216 7.78 1.78 -0.80
CA PRO A 216 7.82 0.87 0.33
C PRO A 216 8.86 1.36 1.34
N LEU A 217 8.58 1.23 2.63
CA LEU A 217 9.50 1.60 3.72
C LEU A 217 9.95 0.37 4.50
N VAL A 218 9.00 -0.47 4.90
CA VAL A 218 9.23 -1.68 5.69
C VAL A 218 8.41 -2.82 5.09
N VAL A 219 9.02 -4.00 4.98
CA VAL A 219 8.37 -5.25 4.55
C VAL A 219 8.80 -6.36 5.48
N SER A 220 7.84 -7.02 6.13
CA SER A 220 8.09 -8.11 7.08
C SER A 220 9.15 -7.75 8.14
N GLY A 221 9.10 -6.52 8.64
CA GLY A 221 10.04 -6.01 9.63
C GLY A 221 11.45 -5.70 9.10
N GLN A 222 11.62 -5.59 7.79
CA GLN A 222 12.91 -5.25 7.17
C GLN A 222 12.81 -3.95 6.37
N ILE A 223 13.88 -3.15 6.39
CA ILE A 223 13.95 -1.90 5.61
C ILE A 223 13.93 -2.21 4.11
N VAL A 224 13.14 -1.47 3.37
CA VAL A 224 13.28 -1.35 1.92
C VAL A 224 14.04 -0.07 1.62
N GLU A 225 15.25 -0.20 1.08
CA GLU A 225 16.10 0.95 0.79
C GLU A 225 15.54 1.82 -0.31
N ASN A 226 15.44 3.09 -0.02
CA ASN A 226 14.99 4.13 -0.94
C ASN A 226 16.10 5.14 -1.19
N ARG A 227 16.37 5.44 -2.44
CA ARG A 227 17.44 6.37 -2.85
C ARG A 227 17.03 7.85 -2.81
N GLN A 228 15.94 8.18 -2.12
CA GLN A 228 15.47 9.56 -1.98
C GLN A 228 16.42 10.34 -1.05
N PRO A 229 17.07 11.38 -1.53
CA PRO A 229 18.05 12.13 -0.72
C PRO A 229 17.36 13.06 0.27
N GLY A 230 18.15 13.47 1.27
CA GLY A 230 17.80 14.55 2.19
C GLY A 230 16.87 14.15 3.32
N LYS A 231 16.75 15.08 4.27
CA LYS A 231 15.88 14.97 5.43
C LYS A 231 14.61 15.78 5.21
N SER A 232 13.48 15.21 5.63
CA SER A 232 12.17 15.87 5.59
C SER A 232 11.28 15.28 6.67
N LEU A 233 10.21 15.96 7.05
CA LEU A 233 9.14 15.34 7.83
C LEU A 233 8.56 14.17 7.04
N ARG A 234 8.51 13.01 7.66
CA ARG A 234 8.08 11.76 7.04
C ARG A 234 6.72 11.32 7.56
N LYS A 235 5.99 10.61 6.71
CA LYS A 235 4.70 10.01 7.07
C LYS A 235 4.64 8.62 6.45
N ALA A 236 4.04 7.68 7.18
CA ALA A 236 3.84 6.32 6.74
C ALA A 236 2.41 5.86 7.00
N LEU A 237 1.88 5.05 6.11
CA LEU A 237 0.80 4.12 6.40
C LEU A 237 1.48 2.83 6.82
N ALA A 238 1.19 2.33 8.01
CA ALA A 238 1.95 1.26 8.64
C ALA A 238 1.04 0.24 9.31
N GLU A 239 1.51 -0.99 9.35
CA GLU A 239 0.95 -2.06 10.16
C GLU A 239 1.77 -2.19 11.45
N LEU A 240 1.13 -1.89 12.57
CA LEU A 240 1.69 -1.96 13.91
C LEU A 240 0.82 -2.87 14.78
N SER A 241 1.38 -3.96 15.29
CA SER A 241 0.64 -4.96 16.09
C SER A 241 -0.62 -5.51 15.37
N GLY A 242 -0.55 -5.68 14.04
CA GLY A 242 -1.66 -6.16 13.21
C GLY A 242 -2.75 -5.13 12.89
N GLU A 243 -2.57 -3.87 13.29
CA GLU A 243 -3.51 -2.78 13.01
C GLU A 243 -2.88 -1.76 12.06
N ILE A 244 -3.70 -1.20 11.18
CA ILE A 244 -3.26 -0.13 10.28
C ILE A 244 -3.34 1.22 10.99
N CYS A 245 -2.23 1.96 10.95
CA CYS A 245 -2.11 3.28 11.53
C CYS A 245 -1.32 4.22 10.61
N VAL A 246 -1.37 5.50 10.92
CA VAL A 246 -0.51 6.52 10.29
C VAL A 246 0.55 6.94 11.30
N ILE A 247 1.81 6.95 10.87
CA ILE A 247 2.94 7.35 11.71
C ILE A 247 3.63 8.56 11.09
N LEU A 248 3.88 9.57 11.93
CA LEU A 248 4.51 10.83 11.53
C LEU A 248 5.84 10.98 12.25
N SER A 249 6.89 11.47 11.56
CA SER A 249 8.07 11.97 12.25
C SER A 249 7.82 13.40 12.75
N GLU A 250 8.27 13.70 13.97
CA GLU A 250 8.21 15.06 14.54
C GLU A 250 9.36 15.93 14.04
N GLU A 251 10.45 15.29 13.60
CA GLU A 251 11.65 15.96 13.06
C GLU A 251 11.95 15.49 11.63
N PRO A 252 12.69 16.29 10.85
CA PRO A 252 13.15 15.88 9.52
C PRO A 252 14.09 14.69 9.57
N MET A 253 13.73 13.60 8.88
CA MET A 253 14.47 12.33 8.81
C MET A 253 14.79 11.96 7.37
N THR A 254 15.85 11.18 7.15
CA THR A 254 16.05 10.45 5.88
C THR A 254 15.01 9.35 5.72
N PHE A 255 14.89 8.76 4.54
CA PHE A 255 14.04 7.58 4.38
C PHE A 255 14.55 6.41 5.22
N HIS A 256 15.86 6.20 5.22
CA HIS A 256 16.49 5.13 6.00
C HIS A 256 16.24 5.28 7.51
N ASP A 257 16.57 6.47 8.09
CA ASP A 257 16.39 6.71 9.52
C ASP A 257 14.94 6.56 9.95
N PHE A 258 13.99 7.02 9.11
CA PHE A 258 12.57 6.87 9.37
C PHE A 258 12.14 5.40 9.31
N SER A 259 12.57 4.64 8.28
CA SER A 259 12.28 3.21 8.17
C SER A 259 12.86 2.42 9.34
N GLN A 260 14.09 2.76 9.79
CA GLN A 260 14.67 2.14 10.96
C GLN A 260 13.84 2.42 12.23
N SER A 261 13.43 3.68 12.43
CA SER A 261 12.59 4.04 13.58
C SER A 261 11.22 3.33 13.55
N LEU A 262 10.65 3.06 12.36
CA LEU A 262 9.43 2.28 12.23
C LEU A 262 9.65 0.81 12.67
N ILE A 263 10.77 0.20 12.29
CA ILE A 263 11.12 -1.16 12.72
C ILE A 263 11.35 -1.21 14.23
N ASP A 264 12.10 -0.28 14.77
CA ASP A 264 12.39 -0.20 16.21
C ASP A 264 11.11 0.01 17.04
N LEU A 265 10.07 0.61 16.44
CA LEU A 265 8.72 0.73 17.02
C LEU A 265 7.92 -0.59 16.93
N GLY A 266 8.34 -1.55 16.11
CA GLY A 266 7.64 -2.83 15.92
C GLY A 266 6.73 -2.88 14.68
N VAL A 267 6.89 -1.97 13.73
CA VAL A 267 6.15 -1.97 12.46
C VAL A 267 6.58 -3.16 11.60
N THR A 268 5.60 -3.92 11.10
CA THR A 268 5.82 -5.08 10.24
C THR A 268 5.82 -4.72 8.76
N ASN A 269 4.89 -3.86 8.34
CA ASN A 269 4.78 -3.38 6.96
C ASN A 269 4.51 -1.88 6.96
N ALA A 270 5.13 -1.15 6.04
CA ALA A 270 4.88 0.28 5.87
C ALA A 270 5.16 0.76 4.46
N ILE A 271 4.32 1.66 3.99
CA ILE A 271 4.53 2.46 2.79
C ILE A 271 4.56 3.94 3.14
N TYR A 272 5.27 4.72 2.34
CA TYR A 272 5.34 6.15 2.49
C TYR A 272 3.98 6.80 2.20
N LEU A 273 3.65 7.86 2.90
CA LEU A 273 2.61 8.83 2.55
C LEU A 273 3.28 10.17 2.24
N VAL A 274 2.62 11.04 1.49
CA VAL A 274 3.23 12.32 1.13
C VAL A 274 3.60 13.08 2.39
N GLY A 275 4.89 13.24 2.59
CA GLY A 275 5.50 13.85 3.77
C GLY A 275 5.63 15.37 3.68
N SER A 276 6.70 15.89 4.28
CA SER A 276 7.03 17.30 4.31
C SER A 276 5.85 18.16 4.77
N THR A 277 5.53 19.19 4.01
CA THR A 277 4.47 20.14 4.34
C THR A 277 3.06 19.71 3.93
N SER A 278 2.86 18.47 3.44
CA SER A 278 1.51 18.00 3.06
C SER A 278 0.57 18.07 4.25
N TYR A 279 -0.60 18.68 4.00
CA TYR A 279 -1.59 18.92 5.04
C TYR A 279 -2.35 17.64 5.40
N GLY A 280 -2.68 17.53 6.68
CA GLY A 280 -3.58 16.53 7.22
C GLY A 280 -4.00 16.88 8.64
N TYR A 281 -4.89 16.09 9.20
CA TYR A 281 -5.30 16.21 10.59
C TYR A 281 -5.82 14.89 11.14
N ALA A 282 -5.85 14.80 12.48
CA ALA A 282 -6.51 13.74 13.22
C ALA A 282 -7.41 14.35 14.31
N ARG A 283 -8.50 13.65 14.65
CA ARG A 283 -9.45 14.02 15.70
C ARG A 283 -9.50 12.91 16.76
N ASP A 284 -9.19 13.27 17.99
CA ASP A 284 -9.20 12.33 19.12
C ASP A 284 -10.62 12.02 19.63
N ALA A 285 -10.70 11.13 20.62
CA ALA A 285 -11.96 10.73 21.27
C ALA A 285 -12.70 11.89 21.95
N GLN A 286 -12.01 12.98 22.29
CA GLN A 286 -12.61 14.19 22.84
C GLN A 286 -13.02 15.20 21.76
N GLY A 287 -12.90 14.84 20.48
CA GLY A 287 -13.17 15.70 19.34
C GLY A 287 -12.10 16.78 19.09
N ARG A 288 -10.98 16.77 19.86
CA ARG A 288 -9.90 17.71 19.66
C ARG A 288 -9.18 17.38 18.36
N ARG A 289 -8.93 18.40 17.53
CA ARG A 289 -8.24 18.26 16.27
C ARG A 289 -6.78 18.66 16.39
N ILE A 290 -5.89 17.75 16.03
CA ILE A 290 -4.50 18.08 15.74
C ILE A 290 -4.31 18.16 14.24
N SER A 291 -3.62 19.19 13.76
CA SER A 291 -3.28 19.36 12.34
C SER A 291 -1.78 19.29 12.15
N PHE A 292 -1.37 18.74 11.03
CA PHE A 292 0.03 18.65 10.65
C PHE A 292 0.21 19.13 9.19
N GLY A 293 1.42 19.57 8.87
CA GLY A 293 1.70 20.19 7.57
C GLY A 293 1.04 21.56 7.41
N LYS A 294 0.98 22.04 6.17
CA LYS A 294 0.42 23.33 5.81
C LYS A 294 -0.54 23.18 4.63
N ARG A 295 -1.75 23.74 4.77
CA ARG A 295 -2.69 23.80 3.67
C ARG A 295 -2.13 24.65 2.53
N SER A 296 -2.15 24.12 1.32
CA SER A 296 -1.69 24.87 0.12
C SER A 296 -2.71 25.91 -0.27
N ASP A 297 -2.24 27.12 -0.57
CA ASP A 297 -3.09 28.19 -1.16
C ASP A 297 -3.44 27.91 -2.63
N ARG A 298 -2.66 27.01 -3.28
CA ARG A 298 -2.85 26.60 -4.68
C ARG A 298 -2.74 25.06 -4.77
N PRO A 299 -3.75 24.34 -4.29
CA PRO A 299 -3.72 22.89 -4.34
C PRO A 299 -3.84 22.38 -5.78
N LEU A 300 -3.16 21.28 -6.08
CA LEU A 300 -3.29 20.61 -7.37
C LEU A 300 -4.64 19.89 -7.46
N LYS A 301 -5.25 19.87 -8.65
CA LYS A 301 -6.57 19.30 -8.89
C LYS A 301 -6.71 17.86 -8.39
N ASN A 302 -5.69 17.03 -8.61
CA ASN A 302 -5.71 15.60 -8.24
C ASN A 302 -4.97 15.33 -6.92
N THR A 303 -4.82 16.33 -6.04
CA THR A 303 -4.40 16.07 -4.67
C THR A 303 -5.35 15.03 -4.07
N ASN A 304 -4.79 14.01 -3.46
CA ASN A 304 -5.57 12.85 -3.00
C ASN A 304 -5.20 12.49 -1.58
N TYR A 305 -6.13 11.86 -0.88
CA TYR A 305 -6.00 11.59 0.55
C TYR A 305 -6.52 10.18 0.85
N ILE A 306 -5.91 9.54 1.85
CA ILE A 306 -6.55 8.47 2.59
C ILE A 306 -7.26 9.11 3.78
N VAL A 307 -8.51 8.72 3.99
CA VAL A 307 -9.44 9.36 4.92
C VAL A 307 -10.12 8.27 5.74
N TRP A 308 -10.33 8.51 7.02
CA TRP A 308 -11.10 7.62 7.90
C TRP A 308 -12.34 8.35 8.43
N ARG A 309 -13.51 7.69 8.25
CA ARG A 309 -14.82 8.15 8.74
C ARG A 309 -15.52 7.10 9.57
#